data_e6b7f6a5d30485acebbe34be47650fc3
#
_entry.id   e6b7f6a5d30485acebbe34be47650fc3
#
_cell.length_a   1.000
_cell.length_b   1.000
_cell.length_c   1.000
_cell.angle_alpha   90.00
_cell.angle_beta   90.00
_cell.angle_gamma   90.00
#
_symmetry.space_group_name_H-M   'P 1'
#
loop_
_entity.id
_entity.type
_entity.pdbx_description
1 polymer ?
#
loop_
_entity_poly.entity_id
_entity_poly.type
_entity_poly.pdbx_seq_one_letter_code
_entity_poly.pdbx_strand_id
1 'polypeptide(L)'
;MRRTKILLVFPPVGDPTRPYLSLPQTKAVLAARGFLDVCQRDYNLRSYLYYLDRGRLERTLEHVIARLGMLDRLASLDAAQSAEYAELAKASLVLPFVTRNIGGALSVLRDPVQCAIPERYLAAMSVFERALQAVSAEYFPTQWYSFAFRMRFSPESPEQILAALEAERDNPFLEFYREAVLPELAGVPFDVIRIVVAYQNQIIPALTLAKLIRKASPGIHLNLGGVTTSYHVKRLAQWPELASFIDSMTIDAPIPFEGECGGDLAFAELLERMEAGAHGCFLVNPSAEVDSLAYQPPPDFDGLPLDQYLSPVLVLPYATSRGCHWGRCAFCFHTGKYVERAADAVVSDLATLSAKYHTRYFYFADDAVSPEMLARVSERLAGARLNILWHCMIRPEAGITAELARSMAAAGCRSAFVGVESANRRVLKLMKKGTTPEILAQVLRNLHAAGIAVRVFCMIGLPTETREEAGDTLRFLLAEREAIQDVRCQIFRVEKDTEMARRPQKFGIRTINDDPNRPLAYELETETEGGMSRDEIRAFQKHFERSCNEAFHRWNRQATFFGFSHSSHSLFRSCHAEQHSHSQTAVGQGLALRRAP
;
A
#
# COMPACT_ATOMS: atom_id res chain seq x y z
N MET A 1 -0.26 -28.30 -23.40
CA MET A 1 -1.00 -27.35 -22.54
C MET A 1 -1.11 -27.97 -21.17
N ARG A 2 -0.65 -27.30 -20.15
CA ARG A 2 -0.72 -27.71 -18.75
C ARG A 2 -2.17 -27.60 -18.26
N ARG A 3 -2.63 -28.59 -17.48
CA ARG A 3 -4.06 -28.72 -17.11
C ARG A 3 -4.40 -28.14 -15.74
N THR A 4 -3.40 -27.75 -14.95
CA THR A 4 -3.58 -27.23 -13.58
C THR A 4 -4.40 -25.95 -13.60
N LYS A 5 -5.52 -25.93 -12.88
CA LYS A 5 -6.40 -24.78 -12.76
C LYS A 5 -6.03 -23.96 -11.53
N ILE A 6 -5.64 -22.71 -11.74
CA ILE A 6 -5.00 -21.88 -10.75
C ILE A 6 -5.85 -20.65 -10.43
N LEU A 7 -5.97 -20.34 -9.16
CA LEU A 7 -6.54 -19.07 -8.68
C LEU A 7 -5.48 -18.24 -7.95
N LEU A 8 -5.28 -17.01 -8.38
CA LEU A 8 -4.47 -16.00 -7.71
C LEU A 8 -5.38 -15.05 -6.93
N VAL A 9 -5.10 -14.85 -5.65
CA VAL A 9 -5.94 -14.07 -4.74
C VAL A 9 -5.14 -12.96 -4.07
N PHE A 10 -5.68 -11.73 -4.09
CA PHE A 10 -5.24 -10.63 -3.25
C PHE A 10 -6.26 -10.43 -2.11
N PRO A 11 -5.90 -10.73 -0.85
CA PRO A 11 -6.82 -10.66 0.27
C PRO A 11 -7.00 -9.21 0.78
N PRO A 12 -8.05 -8.89 1.57
CA PRO A 12 -8.16 -7.63 2.30
C PRO A 12 -6.99 -7.46 3.30
N VAL A 13 -6.54 -6.30 3.69
CA VAL A 13 -6.95 -4.94 3.34
C VAL A 13 -5.79 -4.25 2.61
N GLY A 14 -6.10 -3.54 1.53
CA GLY A 14 -5.12 -2.77 0.75
C GLY A 14 -5.78 -1.60 0.02
N ASP A 15 -5.08 -1.01 -0.94
CA ASP A 15 -5.58 0.10 -1.76
C ASP A 15 -6.70 -0.38 -2.72
N PRO A 16 -7.96 0.10 -2.58
CA PRO A 16 -9.05 -0.27 -3.47
C PRO A 16 -9.12 0.60 -4.74
N THR A 17 -8.13 1.46 -5.02
CA THR A 17 -8.17 2.39 -6.15
C THR A 17 -7.46 1.86 -7.40
N ARG A 18 -6.74 0.75 -7.29
CA ARG A 18 -6.04 0.10 -8.42
C ARG A 18 -5.75 -1.37 -8.10
N PRO A 19 -5.50 -2.20 -9.13
CA PRO A 19 -5.07 -3.58 -8.92
C PRO A 19 -3.68 -3.63 -8.26
N TYR A 20 -3.42 -4.71 -7.54
CA TYR A 20 -2.08 -5.01 -7.00
C TYR A 20 -1.25 -5.73 -8.07
N LEU A 21 -0.01 -5.28 -8.31
CA LEU A 21 0.83 -5.74 -9.44
C LEU A 21 1.14 -7.24 -9.43
N SER A 22 1.29 -7.84 -8.24
CA SER A 22 1.75 -9.23 -8.15
C SER A 22 0.83 -10.22 -8.87
N LEU A 23 -0.52 -10.06 -8.79
CA LEU A 23 -1.44 -10.98 -9.44
C LEU A 23 -1.28 -10.99 -10.97
N PRO A 24 -1.41 -9.83 -11.67
CA PRO A 24 -1.28 -9.78 -13.13
C PRO A 24 0.14 -10.12 -13.60
N GLN A 25 1.18 -9.84 -12.81
CA GLN A 25 2.54 -10.21 -13.14
C GLN A 25 2.72 -11.74 -13.03
N THR A 26 2.27 -12.35 -11.93
CA THR A 26 2.30 -13.81 -11.75
C THR A 26 1.52 -14.52 -12.87
N LYS A 27 0.32 -14.03 -13.21
CA LYS A 27 -0.48 -14.59 -14.30
C LYS A 27 0.28 -14.58 -15.62
N ALA A 28 0.91 -13.46 -15.96
CA ALA A 28 1.68 -13.33 -17.20
C ALA A 28 2.90 -14.28 -17.23
N VAL A 29 3.62 -14.41 -16.12
CA VAL A 29 4.75 -15.36 -15.99
C VAL A 29 4.28 -16.81 -16.13
N LEU A 30 3.17 -17.17 -15.49
CA LEU A 30 2.58 -18.50 -15.60
C LEU A 30 2.16 -18.83 -17.04
N ALA A 31 1.53 -17.87 -17.74
CA ALA A 31 1.15 -18.04 -19.14
C ALA A 31 2.39 -18.27 -20.04
N ALA A 32 3.48 -17.55 -19.82
CA ALA A 32 4.75 -17.74 -20.51
C ALA A 32 5.38 -19.13 -20.24
N ARG A 33 5.05 -19.77 -19.11
CA ARG A 33 5.44 -21.13 -18.73
C ARG A 33 4.44 -22.21 -19.17
N GLY A 34 3.37 -21.84 -19.90
CA GLY A 34 2.38 -22.75 -20.46
C GLY A 34 1.19 -23.06 -19.54
N PHE A 35 1.06 -22.42 -18.38
CA PHE A 35 -0.13 -22.47 -17.54
C PHE A 35 -1.15 -21.43 -18.04
N LEU A 36 -2.20 -21.86 -18.70
CA LEU A 36 -3.17 -20.98 -19.34
C LEU A 36 -4.51 -20.87 -18.58
N ASP A 37 -4.83 -21.82 -17.71
CA ASP A 37 -6.05 -21.79 -16.89
C ASP A 37 -5.76 -21.09 -15.54
N VAL A 38 -5.51 -19.79 -15.63
CA VAL A 38 -5.17 -18.94 -14.48
C VAL A 38 -6.22 -17.86 -14.30
N CYS A 39 -6.97 -17.97 -13.21
CA CYS A 39 -7.90 -16.94 -12.75
C CYS A 39 -7.22 -16.01 -11.72
N GLN A 40 -7.67 -14.76 -11.63
CA GLN A 40 -7.23 -13.85 -10.58
C GLN A 40 -8.43 -13.14 -9.96
N ARG A 41 -8.37 -12.90 -8.64
CA ARG A 41 -9.43 -12.27 -7.86
C ARG A 41 -8.85 -11.26 -6.86
N ASP A 42 -9.35 -10.05 -6.94
CA ASP A 42 -9.08 -9.01 -5.95
C ASP A 42 -10.17 -9.03 -4.88
N TYR A 43 -9.97 -9.85 -3.84
CA TYR A 43 -10.90 -9.91 -2.71
C TYR A 43 -10.75 -8.69 -1.79
N ASN A 44 -9.66 -7.92 -1.93
CA ASN A 44 -9.54 -6.63 -1.25
C ASN A 44 -10.61 -5.65 -1.79
N LEU A 45 -10.62 -5.36 -3.08
CA LEU A 45 -11.64 -4.52 -3.69
C LEU A 45 -13.05 -5.05 -3.40
N ARG A 46 -13.26 -6.37 -3.58
CA ARG A 46 -14.56 -7.00 -3.36
C ARG A 46 -15.06 -6.85 -1.93
N SER A 47 -14.17 -6.86 -0.91
CA SER A 47 -14.56 -6.65 0.47
C SER A 47 -15.07 -5.23 0.72
N TYR A 48 -14.43 -4.22 0.15
CA TYR A 48 -14.95 -2.85 0.20
C TYR A 48 -16.33 -2.75 -0.46
N LEU A 49 -16.51 -3.32 -1.65
CA LEU A 49 -17.79 -3.28 -2.37
C LEU A 49 -18.89 -4.04 -1.62
N TYR A 50 -18.55 -5.16 -0.96
CA TYR A 50 -19.49 -5.92 -0.14
C TYR A 50 -19.98 -5.11 1.05
N TYR A 51 -19.09 -4.51 1.83
CA TYR A 51 -19.45 -3.76 3.03
C TYR A 51 -20.03 -2.38 2.76
N LEU A 52 -19.74 -1.81 1.59
CA LEU A 52 -20.29 -0.53 1.15
C LEU A 52 -21.55 -0.69 0.26
N ASP A 53 -22.03 -1.90 0.07
CA ASP A 53 -23.31 -2.15 -0.56
C ASP A 53 -24.46 -1.61 0.31
N ARG A 54 -25.46 -1.00 -0.33
CA ARG A 54 -26.58 -0.37 0.36
C ARG A 54 -27.35 -1.36 1.25
N GLY A 55 -27.67 -2.55 0.72
CA GLY A 55 -28.40 -3.58 1.46
C GLY A 55 -27.58 -4.11 2.63
N ARG A 56 -26.25 -4.21 2.48
CA ARG A 56 -25.35 -4.61 3.56
C ARG A 56 -25.31 -3.53 4.66
N LEU A 57 -25.27 -2.26 4.32
CA LEU A 57 -25.32 -1.15 5.29
C LEU A 57 -26.67 -1.09 6.03
N GLU A 58 -27.78 -1.44 5.37
CA GLU A 58 -29.08 -1.58 6.00
C GLU A 58 -29.06 -2.71 7.04
N ARG A 59 -28.49 -3.89 6.72
CA ARG A 59 -28.28 -4.97 7.68
C ARG A 59 -27.35 -4.57 8.84
N THR A 60 -26.27 -3.83 8.55
CA THR A 60 -25.39 -3.28 9.60
C THR A 60 -26.18 -2.43 10.60
N LEU A 61 -27.11 -1.58 10.11
CA LEU A 61 -27.95 -0.77 11.00
C LEU A 61 -28.84 -1.65 11.90
N GLU A 62 -29.44 -2.70 11.34
CA GLU A 62 -30.27 -3.65 12.10
C GLU A 62 -29.45 -4.33 13.21
N HIS A 63 -28.23 -4.81 12.88
CA HIS A 63 -27.33 -5.43 13.86
C HIS A 63 -26.88 -4.46 14.95
N VAL A 64 -26.54 -3.22 14.56
CA VAL A 64 -26.15 -2.15 15.50
C VAL A 64 -27.30 -1.83 16.46
N ILE A 65 -28.53 -1.67 15.97
CA ILE A 65 -29.71 -1.38 16.80
C ILE A 65 -30.00 -2.58 17.73
N ALA A 66 -29.97 -3.81 17.23
CA ALA A 66 -30.19 -4.99 18.03
C ALA A 66 -29.17 -5.11 19.17
N ARG A 67 -27.90 -4.81 18.88
CA ARG A 67 -26.81 -4.85 19.86
C ARG A 67 -26.94 -3.73 20.91
N LEU A 68 -27.28 -2.51 20.53
CA LEU A 68 -27.60 -1.43 21.45
C LEU A 68 -28.72 -1.84 22.41
N GLY A 69 -29.82 -2.39 21.87
CA GLY A 69 -30.93 -2.86 22.72
C GLY A 69 -30.56 -4.01 23.65
N MET A 70 -29.53 -4.81 23.33
CA MET A 70 -29.01 -5.81 24.29
C MET A 70 -28.23 -5.12 25.43
N LEU A 71 -27.39 -4.13 25.11
CA LEU A 71 -26.59 -3.38 26.09
C LEU A 71 -27.48 -2.54 27.00
N ASP A 72 -28.55 -1.91 26.47
CA ASP A 72 -29.52 -1.12 27.24
C ASP A 72 -30.26 -1.93 28.32
N ARG A 73 -30.34 -3.25 28.17
CA ARG A 73 -31.00 -4.14 29.14
C ARG A 73 -30.10 -4.54 30.33
N LEU A 74 -28.80 -4.23 30.24
CA LEU A 74 -27.86 -4.53 31.31
C LEU A 74 -28.02 -3.51 32.45
N ALA A 75 -27.96 -3.98 33.69
CA ALA A 75 -28.06 -3.11 34.87
C ALA A 75 -26.90 -2.10 34.97
N SER A 76 -25.73 -2.46 34.43
CA SER A 76 -24.57 -1.61 34.32
C SER A 76 -23.69 -2.11 33.18
N LEU A 77 -22.92 -1.19 32.57
CA LEU A 77 -21.93 -1.53 31.56
C LEU A 77 -20.54 -1.46 32.17
N ASP A 78 -19.70 -2.45 31.87
CA ASP A 78 -18.27 -2.35 32.13
C ASP A 78 -17.59 -1.36 31.14
N ALA A 79 -16.27 -1.13 31.30
CA ALA A 79 -15.53 -0.17 30.47
C ALA A 79 -15.51 -0.55 28.98
N ALA A 80 -15.39 -1.85 28.65
CA ALA A 80 -15.39 -2.34 27.27
C ALA A 80 -16.79 -2.21 26.64
N GLN A 81 -17.83 -2.61 27.37
CA GLN A 81 -19.23 -2.46 26.95
C GLN A 81 -19.64 -0.99 26.79
N SER A 82 -19.15 -0.09 27.66
CA SER A 82 -19.39 1.35 27.54
C SER A 82 -18.73 1.93 26.29
N ALA A 83 -17.51 1.50 25.98
CA ALA A 83 -16.82 1.89 24.75
C ALA A 83 -17.53 1.36 23.50
N GLU A 84 -17.96 0.08 23.52
CA GLU A 84 -18.76 -0.52 22.46
C GLU A 84 -20.06 0.25 22.24
N TYR A 85 -20.79 0.52 23.31
CA TYR A 85 -22.05 1.27 23.26
C TYR A 85 -21.87 2.64 22.60
N ALA A 86 -20.80 3.36 22.94
CA ALA A 86 -20.52 4.66 22.36
C ALA A 86 -20.28 4.58 20.83
N GLU A 87 -19.55 3.58 20.35
CA GLU A 87 -19.32 3.40 18.91
C GLU A 87 -20.58 2.93 18.17
N LEU A 88 -21.36 2.02 18.74
CA LEU A 88 -22.65 1.61 18.18
C LEU A 88 -23.65 2.76 18.12
N ALA A 89 -23.73 3.59 19.16
CA ALA A 89 -24.60 4.78 19.17
C ALA A 89 -24.21 5.78 18.07
N LYS A 90 -22.91 6.05 17.89
CA LYS A 90 -22.45 6.87 16.76
C LYS A 90 -22.83 6.26 15.41
N ALA A 91 -22.61 4.96 15.24
CA ALA A 91 -22.94 4.26 14.00
C ALA A 91 -24.44 4.32 13.69
N SER A 92 -25.32 4.13 14.69
CA SER A 92 -26.78 4.20 14.50
C SER A 92 -27.26 5.55 13.98
N LEU A 93 -26.59 6.64 14.37
CA LEU A 93 -26.89 8.00 13.89
C LEU A 93 -26.36 8.26 12.47
N VAL A 94 -25.24 7.65 12.12
CA VAL A 94 -24.54 7.90 10.84
C VAL A 94 -25.08 6.99 9.71
N LEU A 95 -25.41 5.73 10.03
CA LEU A 95 -25.83 4.72 9.02
C LEU A 95 -27.00 5.16 8.13
N PRO A 96 -28.07 5.78 8.62
CA PRO A 96 -29.16 6.23 7.74
C PRO A 96 -28.72 7.25 6.69
N PHE A 97 -27.73 8.08 7.03
CA PHE A 97 -27.16 9.06 6.10
C PHE A 97 -26.24 8.39 5.07
N VAL A 98 -25.28 7.57 5.53
CA VAL A 98 -24.32 6.92 4.62
C VAL A 98 -25.01 5.94 3.69
N THR A 99 -25.97 5.15 4.16
CA THR A 99 -26.75 4.20 3.35
C THR A 99 -27.46 4.87 2.18
N ARG A 100 -28.01 6.07 2.40
CA ARG A 100 -28.66 6.85 1.32
C ARG A 100 -27.67 7.44 0.32
N ASN A 101 -26.46 7.76 0.74
CA ASN A 101 -25.51 8.54 -0.05
C ASN A 101 -24.34 7.73 -0.62
N ILE A 102 -24.12 6.46 -0.17
CA ILE A 102 -22.94 5.68 -0.53
C ILE A 102 -22.83 5.43 -2.04
N GLY A 103 -23.94 5.09 -2.71
CA GLY A 103 -23.96 4.87 -4.15
C GLY A 103 -23.49 6.09 -4.94
N GLY A 104 -24.00 7.28 -4.56
CA GLY A 104 -23.56 8.54 -5.15
C GLY A 104 -22.10 8.87 -4.85
N ALA A 105 -21.63 8.60 -3.64
CA ALA A 105 -20.23 8.80 -3.27
C ALA A 105 -19.30 7.90 -4.09
N LEU A 106 -19.59 6.60 -4.20
CA LEU A 106 -18.79 5.68 -5.01
C LEU A 106 -18.80 6.05 -6.50
N SER A 107 -19.93 6.57 -7.00
CA SER A 107 -20.02 7.10 -8.38
C SER A 107 -19.10 8.30 -8.58
N VAL A 108 -19.08 9.26 -7.65
CA VAL A 108 -18.18 10.43 -7.70
C VAL A 108 -16.71 9.99 -7.73
N LEU A 109 -16.34 9.01 -6.92
CA LEU A 109 -14.95 8.52 -6.85
C LEU A 109 -14.49 7.83 -8.16
N ARG A 110 -15.44 7.36 -8.99
CA ARG A 110 -15.17 6.72 -10.28
C ARG A 110 -15.35 7.63 -11.48
N ASP A 111 -15.89 8.83 -11.30
CA ASP A 111 -16.17 9.77 -12.37
C ASP A 111 -15.08 10.85 -12.43
N PRO A 112 -14.32 10.95 -13.54
CA PRO A 112 -13.23 11.92 -13.63
C PRO A 112 -13.71 13.37 -13.59
N VAL A 113 -14.92 13.68 -14.08
CA VAL A 113 -15.46 15.03 -14.04
C VAL A 113 -15.89 15.42 -12.63
N GLN A 114 -16.60 14.52 -11.93
CA GLN A 114 -17.07 14.77 -10.57
C GLN A 114 -15.92 14.76 -9.56
N CYS A 115 -15.00 13.81 -9.70
CA CYS A 115 -13.84 13.67 -8.83
C CYS A 115 -12.85 14.85 -8.96
N ALA A 116 -12.83 15.53 -10.10
CA ALA A 116 -12.02 16.73 -10.30
C ALA A 116 -12.54 17.94 -9.49
N ILE A 117 -13.82 17.96 -9.09
CA ILE A 117 -14.44 19.03 -8.31
C ILE A 117 -14.14 18.81 -6.81
N PRO A 118 -13.34 19.68 -6.16
CA PRO A 118 -12.86 19.43 -4.79
C PRO A 118 -13.97 19.18 -3.77
N GLU A 119 -15.06 19.95 -3.82
CA GLU A 119 -16.17 19.86 -2.87
C GLU A 119 -16.90 18.52 -3.01
N ARG A 120 -17.11 18.03 -4.24
CA ARG A 120 -17.75 16.75 -4.52
C ARG A 120 -16.88 15.58 -4.09
N TYR A 121 -15.59 15.67 -4.40
CA TYR A 121 -14.60 14.68 -3.96
C TYR A 121 -14.56 14.56 -2.43
N LEU A 122 -14.45 15.70 -1.72
CA LEU A 122 -14.40 15.71 -0.25
C LEU A 122 -15.70 15.19 0.37
N ALA A 123 -16.85 15.53 -0.20
CA ALA A 123 -18.14 15.00 0.24
C ALA A 123 -18.20 13.47 0.05
N ALA A 124 -17.80 12.97 -1.11
CA ALA A 124 -17.76 11.54 -1.40
C ALA A 124 -16.82 10.79 -0.45
N MET A 125 -15.61 11.31 -0.23
CA MET A 125 -14.65 10.74 0.73
C MET A 125 -15.21 10.74 2.16
N SER A 126 -15.90 11.80 2.57
CA SER A 126 -16.53 11.86 3.90
C SER A 126 -17.61 10.77 4.08
N VAL A 127 -18.41 10.51 3.05
CA VAL A 127 -19.41 9.42 3.08
C VAL A 127 -18.71 8.07 3.16
N PHE A 128 -17.69 7.85 2.32
CA PHE A 128 -16.90 6.61 2.28
C PHE A 128 -16.26 6.28 3.64
N GLU A 129 -15.55 7.24 4.25
CA GLU A 129 -14.89 7.04 5.55
C GLU A 129 -15.90 6.78 6.67
N ARG A 130 -17.00 7.53 6.70
CA ARG A 130 -18.06 7.32 7.71
C ARG A 130 -18.74 5.95 7.53
N ALA A 131 -18.89 5.47 6.30
CA ALA A 131 -19.44 4.14 6.07
C ALA A 131 -18.53 3.04 6.62
N LEU A 132 -17.21 3.13 6.40
CA LEU A 132 -16.23 2.17 6.96
C LEU A 132 -16.22 2.22 8.50
N GLN A 133 -16.27 3.41 9.10
CA GLN A 133 -16.36 3.56 10.55
C GLN A 133 -17.64 2.94 11.12
N ALA A 134 -18.77 3.13 10.44
CA ALA A 134 -20.04 2.57 10.87
C ALA A 134 -20.07 1.04 10.75
N VAL A 135 -19.52 0.48 9.68
CA VAL A 135 -19.31 -0.98 9.53
C VAL A 135 -18.39 -1.50 10.64
N SER A 136 -17.32 -0.76 10.97
CA SER A 136 -16.40 -1.17 12.06
C SER A 136 -17.09 -1.31 13.40
N ALA A 137 -18.10 -0.50 13.70
CA ALA A 137 -18.82 -0.55 14.97
C ALA A 137 -19.56 -1.89 15.18
N GLU A 138 -20.04 -2.54 14.10
CA GLU A 138 -20.64 -3.87 14.16
C GLU A 138 -19.66 -4.94 14.65
N TYR A 139 -18.38 -4.76 14.35
CA TYR A 139 -17.28 -5.68 14.69
C TYR A 139 -16.38 -5.12 15.80
N PHE A 140 -16.93 -4.28 16.67
CA PHE A 140 -16.16 -3.67 17.76
C PHE A 140 -15.38 -4.72 18.59
N PRO A 141 -14.10 -4.50 18.92
CA PRO A 141 -13.30 -3.26 18.81
C PRO A 141 -12.53 -3.11 17.47
N THR A 142 -12.86 -3.86 16.45
CA THR A 142 -12.24 -3.77 15.13
C THR A 142 -12.46 -2.39 14.52
N GLN A 143 -11.43 -1.84 13.87
CA GLN A 143 -11.46 -0.55 13.22
C GLN A 143 -11.03 -0.70 11.75
N TRP A 144 -11.85 -0.19 10.85
CA TRP A 144 -11.56 -0.16 9.42
C TRP A 144 -11.51 1.29 8.94
N TYR A 145 -10.36 1.68 8.43
CA TYR A 145 -10.13 2.96 7.78
C TYR A 145 -9.88 2.73 6.27
N SER A 146 -9.70 3.78 5.50
CA SER A 146 -9.52 3.67 4.04
C SER A 146 -8.42 2.69 3.61
N PHE A 147 -7.32 2.57 4.38
CA PHE A 147 -6.22 1.61 4.12
C PHE A 147 -5.71 0.89 5.34
N ALA A 148 -6.23 1.19 6.52
CA ALA A 148 -5.80 0.58 7.75
C ALA A 148 -6.92 -0.27 8.31
N PHE A 149 -6.56 -1.47 8.72
CA PHE A 149 -7.43 -2.39 9.41
C PHE A 149 -6.76 -2.79 10.73
N ARG A 150 -7.45 -2.61 11.82
CA ARG A 150 -6.96 -2.94 13.15
C ARG A 150 -7.99 -3.79 13.88
N MET A 151 -7.58 -4.95 14.32
CA MET A 151 -8.32 -5.80 15.24
C MET A 151 -7.70 -5.71 16.66
N ARG A 152 -8.39 -6.24 17.66
CA ARG A 152 -7.77 -6.47 18.97
C ARG A 152 -6.67 -7.54 18.93
N PHE A 153 -6.71 -8.41 17.93
CA PHE A 153 -5.73 -9.46 17.70
C PHE A 153 -4.56 -8.91 16.90
N SER A 154 -3.36 -9.15 17.40
CA SER A 154 -2.14 -8.76 16.69
C SER A 154 -1.83 -9.72 15.54
N PRO A 155 -1.59 -9.23 14.31
CA PRO A 155 -1.12 -10.06 13.20
C PRO A 155 0.35 -10.48 13.37
N GLU A 156 0.98 -10.14 14.48
CA GLU A 156 2.38 -10.42 14.79
C GLU A 156 2.55 -11.61 15.75
N SER A 157 1.45 -12.06 16.36
CA SER A 157 1.42 -13.20 17.31
C SER A 157 0.66 -14.37 16.71
N PRO A 158 1.29 -15.53 16.47
CA PRO A 158 0.63 -16.74 15.99
C PRO A 158 -0.59 -17.14 16.85
N GLU A 159 -0.47 -17.08 18.17
CA GLU A 159 -1.57 -17.38 19.09
C GLU A 159 -2.77 -16.44 18.87
N GLN A 160 -2.52 -15.13 18.76
CA GLN A 160 -3.58 -14.15 18.53
C GLN A 160 -4.17 -14.26 17.12
N ILE A 161 -3.37 -14.64 16.12
CA ILE A 161 -3.86 -14.94 14.78
C ILE A 161 -4.85 -16.11 14.85
N LEU A 162 -4.48 -17.23 15.47
CA LEU A 162 -5.37 -18.38 15.60
C LEU A 162 -6.68 -18.02 16.30
N ALA A 163 -6.62 -17.23 17.38
CA ALA A 163 -7.80 -16.72 18.05
C ALA A 163 -8.69 -15.85 17.13
N ALA A 164 -8.07 -15.01 16.28
CA ALA A 164 -8.78 -14.18 15.32
C ALA A 164 -9.52 -15.00 14.25
N LEU A 165 -8.98 -16.17 13.86
CA LEU A 165 -9.62 -17.04 12.85
C LEU A 165 -10.94 -17.65 13.33
N GLU A 166 -11.21 -17.65 14.64
CA GLU A 166 -12.45 -18.16 15.29
C GLU A 166 -13.35 -17.03 15.81
N ALA A 167 -12.87 -15.79 15.76
CA ALA A 167 -13.54 -14.66 16.40
C ALA A 167 -14.67 -14.09 15.52
N GLU A 168 -15.79 -14.80 15.44
CA GLU A 168 -16.96 -14.45 14.61
C GLU A 168 -17.41 -12.99 14.79
N ARG A 169 -17.30 -12.48 16.00
CA ARG A 169 -17.76 -11.13 16.34
C ARG A 169 -16.77 -10.03 15.95
N ASP A 170 -15.48 -10.34 15.94
CA ASP A 170 -14.44 -9.33 15.77
C ASP A 170 -13.79 -9.39 14.38
N ASN A 171 -13.99 -10.49 13.64
CA ASN A 171 -13.39 -10.72 12.33
C ASN A 171 -14.43 -10.61 11.20
N PRO A 172 -14.56 -9.44 10.57
CA PRO A 172 -15.53 -9.22 9.50
C PRO A 172 -15.27 -10.15 8.30
N PHE A 173 -14.05 -10.61 8.09
CA PHE A 173 -13.73 -11.43 6.92
C PHE A 173 -14.31 -12.85 7.00
N LEU A 174 -14.72 -13.34 8.17
CA LEU A 174 -15.45 -14.60 8.29
C LEU A 174 -16.79 -14.52 7.56
N GLU A 175 -17.59 -13.47 7.82
CA GLU A 175 -18.86 -13.25 7.14
C GLU A 175 -18.65 -13.01 5.63
N PHE A 176 -17.78 -12.07 5.28
CA PHE A 176 -17.48 -11.75 3.88
C PHE A 176 -17.09 -12.98 3.07
N TYR A 177 -16.20 -13.80 3.56
CA TYR A 177 -15.75 -15.00 2.83
C TYR A 177 -16.84 -16.06 2.73
N ARG A 178 -17.64 -16.27 3.77
CA ARG A 178 -18.74 -17.24 3.73
C ARG A 178 -19.85 -16.83 2.79
N GLU A 179 -20.23 -15.55 2.79
CA GLU A 179 -21.35 -15.06 2.00
C GLU A 179 -20.97 -14.75 0.55
N ALA A 180 -19.78 -14.17 0.35
CA ALA A 180 -19.43 -13.65 -0.97
C ALA A 180 -18.37 -14.47 -1.71
N VAL A 181 -17.49 -15.23 -1.02
CA VAL A 181 -16.34 -15.87 -1.66
C VAL A 181 -16.51 -17.39 -1.79
N LEU A 182 -16.85 -18.09 -0.71
CA LEU A 182 -16.98 -19.55 -0.76
C LEU A 182 -18.03 -20.05 -1.75
N PRO A 183 -19.20 -19.40 -1.93
CA PRO A 183 -20.18 -19.82 -2.95
C PRO A 183 -19.62 -19.72 -4.38
N GLU A 184 -18.78 -18.71 -4.66
CA GLU A 184 -18.10 -18.59 -5.95
C GLU A 184 -17.08 -19.72 -6.16
N LEU A 185 -16.29 -20.03 -5.13
CA LEU A 185 -15.28 -21.08 -5.21
C LEU A 185 -15.89 -22.49 -5.33
N ALA A 186 -17.03 -22.74 -4.70
CA ALA A 186 -17.72 -24.03 -4.76
C ALA A 186 -18.17 -24.44 -6.19
N GLY A 187 -18.38 -23.45 -7.08
CA GLY A 187 -18.75 -23.68 -8.48
C GLY A 187 -17.58 -23.97 -9.42
N VAL A 188 -16.33 -23.85 -8.95
CA VAL A 188 -15.14 -23.92 -9.80
C VAL A 188 -14.08 -24.82 -9.16
N PRO A 189 -13.74 -25.99 -9.76
CA PRO A 189 -12.72 -26.88 -9.22
C PRO A 189 -11.32 -26.32 -9.51
N PHE A 190 -10.73 -25.57 -8.57
CA PHE A 190 -9.34 -25.17 -8.62
C PHE A 190 -8.44 -26.27 -8.04
N ASP A 191 -7.28 -26.50 -8.69
CA ASP A 191 -6.25 -27.40 -8.18
C ASP A 191 -5.34 -26.68 -7.18
N VAL A 192 -5.03 -25.41 -7.46
CA VAL A 192 -4.13 -24.57 -6.65
C VAL A 192 -4.72 -23.19 -6.44
N ILE A 193 -4.67 -22.71 -5.21
CA ILE A 193 -4.99 -21.32 -4.86
C ILE A 193 -3.76 -20.67 -4.24
N ARG A 194 -3.26 -19.59 -4.86
CA ARG A 194 -2.19 -18.75 -4.32
C ARG A 194 -2.77 -17.53 -3.65
N ILE A 195 -2.50 -17.34 -2.36
CA ILE A 195 -2.90 -16.15 -1.59
C ILE A 195 -1.68 -15.25 -1.42
N VAL A 196 -1.74 -14.03 -1.95
CA VAL A 196 -0.62 -13.08 -1.96
C VAL A 196 -0.75 -12.09 -0.81
N VAL A 197 0.09 -12.23 0.22
CA VAL A 197 0.13 -11.36 1.40
C VAL A 197 1.20 -10.28 1.21
N ALA A 198 0.78 -9.07 0.88
CA ALA A 198 1.66 -7.93 0.64
C ALA A 198 1.89 -7.09 1.90
N TYR A 199 0.94 -7.05 2.82
CA TYR A 199 0.95 -6.20 4.01
C TYR A 199 0.70 -7.01 5.27
N GLN A 200 1.28 -6.59 6.39
CA GLN A 200 1.14 -7.26 7.70
C GLN A 200 -0.33 -7.43 8.13
N ASN A 201 -1.16 -6.43 7.90
CA ASN A 201 -2.58 -6.47 8.24
C ASN A 201 -3.40 -7.45 7.38
N GLN A 202 -2.82 -8.00 6.31
CA GLN A 202 -3.45 -9.03 5.48
C GLN A 202 -3.26 -10.46 6.02
N ILE A 203 -2.38 -10.68 7.00
CA ILE A 203 -2.10 -12.02 7.52
C ILE A 203 -3.40 -12.67 8.06
N ILE A 204 -4.12 -11.98 8.94
CA ILE A 204 -5.36 -12.52 9.51
C ILE A 204 -6.41 -12.78 8.43
N PRO A 205 -6.77 -11.84 7.54
CA PRO A 205 -7.71 -12.11 6.45
C PRO A 205 -7.25 -13.24 5.51
N ALA A 206 -5.96 -13.31 5.16
CA ALA A 206 -5.43 -14.36 4.30
C ALA A 206 -5.57 -15.75 4.93
N LEU A 207 -5.20 -15.89 6.20
CA LEU A 207 -5.30 -17.15 6.92
C LEU A 207 -6.76 -17.51 7.26
N THR A 208 -7.63 -16.51 7.49
CA THR A 208 -9.09 -16.73 7.57
C THR A 208 -9.62 -17.38 6.30
N LEU A 209 -9.25 -16.85 5.13
CA LEU A 209 -9.64 -17.42 3.84
C LEU A 209 -9.08 -18.84 3.67
N ALA A 210 -7.78 -19.03 3.92
CA ALA A 210 -7.13 -20.34 3.78
C ALA A 210 -7.82 -21.42 4.64
N LYS A 211 -8.11 -21.10 5.91
CA LYS A 211 -8.81 -22.01 6.82
C LYS A 211 -10.21 -22.38 6.33
N LEU A 212 -10.97 -21.40 5.85
CA LEU A 212 -12.31 -21.63 5.32
C LEU A 212 -12.27 -22.47 4.04
N ILE A 213 -11.33 -22.23 3.14
CA ILE A 213 -11.13 -23.04 1.93
C ILE A 213 -10.73 -24.47 2.33
N ARG A 214 -9.77 -24.65 3.23
CA ARG A 214 -9.35 -25.97 3.71
C ARG A 214 -10.53 -26.78 4.27
N LYS A 215 -11.43 -26.13 5.02
CA LYS A 215 -12.64 -26.76 5.56
C LYS A 215 -13.64 -27.15 4.47
N ALA A 216 -13.84 -26.29 3.46
CA ALA A 216 -14.82 -26.49 2.40
C ALA A 216 -14.32 -27.42 1.27
N SER A 217 -13.02 -27.39 0.98
CA SER A 217 -12.38 -28.10 -0.14
C SER A 217 -10.98 -28.59 0.24
N PRO A 218 -10.88 -29.69 1.00
CA PRO A 218 -9.61 -30.18 1.55
C PRO A 218 -8.54 -30.54 0.50
N GLY A 219 -8.96 -30.87 -0.73
CA GLY A 219 -8.06 -31.30 -1.80
C GLY A 219 -7.35 -30.16 -2.56
N ILE A 220 -7.71 -28.90 -2.33
CA ILE A 220 -7.08 -27.77 -3.01
C ILE A 220 -5.70 -27.51 -2.38
N HIS A 221 -4.67 -27.39 -3.22
CA HIS A 221 -3.35 -26.97 -2.77
C HIS A 221 -3.32 -25.46 -2.48
N LEU A 222 -3.06 -25.07 -1.24
CA LEU A 222 -3.01 -23.69 -0.79
C LEU A 222 -1.57 -23.22 -0.67
N ASN A 223 -1.20 -22.24 -1.52
CA ASN A 223 0.10 -21.58 -1.50
C ASN A 223 0.00 -20.18 -0.90
N LEU A 224 0.90 -19.85 0.01
CA LEU A 224 1.06 -18.49 0.55
C LEU A 224 2.27 -17.83 -0.08
N GLY A 225 2.10 -16.65 -0.65
CA GLY A 225 3.17 -15.85 -1.25
C GLY A 225 3.06 -14.37 -0.88
N GLY A 226 3.89 -13.53 -1.51
CA GLY A 226 3.91 -12.09 -1.29
C GLY A 226 5.05 -11.61 -0.39
N VAL A 227 5.28 -10.30 -0.39
CA VAL A 227 6.39 -9.66 0.32
C VAL A 227 6.38 -9.95 1.83
N THR A 228 5.21 -9.86 2.46
CA THR A 228 5.07 -10.16 3.91
C THR A 228 5.37 -11.63 4.21
N THR A 229 4.91 -12.55 3.38
CA THR A 229 5.22 -13.98 3.53
C THR A 229 6.72 -14.20 3.42
N SER A 230 7.36 -13.61 2.40
CA SER A 230 8.81 -13.71 2.18
C SER A 230 9.61 -13.18 3.36
N TYR A 231 9.23 -12.02 3.89
CA TYR A 231 9.89 -11.42 5.06
C TYR A 231 9.82 -12.30 6.30
N HIS A 232 8.69 -12.95 6.54
CA HIS A 232 8.48 -13.79 7.72
C HIS A 232 8.70 -15.28 7.48
N VAL A 233 9.16 -15.68 6.30
CA VAL A 233 9.18 -17.07 5.86
C VAL A 233 9.85 -18.03 6.84
N LYS A 234 11.01 -17.64 7.42
CA LYS A 234 11.74 -18.46 8.41
C LYS A 234 10.94 -18.67 9.71
N ARG A 235 10.15 -17.68 10.09
CA ARG A 235 9.30 -17.71 11.31
C ARG A 235 8.00 -18.47 11.04
N LEU A 236 7.38 -18.23 9.88
CA LEU A 236 6.17 -18.94 9.45
C LEU A 236 6.44 -20.43 9.25
N ALA A 237 7.61 -20.81 8.73
CA ALA A 237 7.99 -22.20 8.53
C ALA A 237 8.17 -22.98 9.87
N GLN A 238 8.39 -22.27 10.97
CA GLN A 238 8.51 -22.85 12.32
C GLN A 238 7.17 -22.94 13.05
N TRP A 239 6.08 -22.45 12.46
CA TRP A 239 4.76 -22.44 13.06
C TRP A 239 3.95 -23.69 12.62
N PRO A 240 3.81 -24.71 13.50
CA PRO A 240 3.25 -26.01 13.11
C PRO A 240 1.78 -25.92 12.66
N GLU A 241 0.99 -25.05 13.30
CA GLU A 241 -0.45 -24.92 12.99
C GLU A 241 -0.68 -24.37 11.59
N LEU A 242 0.26 -23.60 11.04
CA LEU A 242 0.17 -23.07 9.68
C LEU A 242 0.07 -24.20 8.65
N ALA A 243 0.82 -25.27 8.83
CA ALA A 243 0.81 -26.44 7.94
C ALA A 243 -0.53 -27.18 7.93
N SER A 244 -1.44 -26.89 8.90
CA SER A 244 -2.77 -27.48 8.91
C SER A 244 -3.71 -26.91 7.83
N PHE A 245 -3.41 -25.71 7.31
CA PHE A 245 -4.23 -25.04 6.30
C PHE A 245 -3.44 -24.43 5.13
N ILE A 246 -2.11 -24.47 5.15
CA ILE A 246 -1.25 -24.05 4.03
C ILE A 246 -0.35 -25.22 3.63
N ASP A 247 -0.29 -25.54 2.33
CA ASP A 247 0.51 -26.64 1.81
C ASP A 247 1.92 -26.20 1.40
N SER A 248 2.09 -24.94 0.99
CA SER A 248 3.39 -24.40 0.58
C SER A 248 3.50 -22.89 0.75
N MET A 249 4.72 -22.39 0.86
CA MET A 249 5.05 -20.98 0.80
C MET A 249 6.09 -20.71 -0.29
N THR A 250 5.91 -19.62 -1.04
CA THR A 250 6.89 -19.16 -2.02
C THR A 250 7.50 -17.83 -1.61
N ILE A 251 8.80 -17.65 -1.88
CA ILE A 251 9.54 -16.43 -1.60
C ILE A 251 9.45 -15.50 -2.80
N ASP A 252 8.76 -14.37 -2.63
CA ASP A 252 8.43 -13.41 -3.69
C ASP A 252 9.32 -12.17 -3.73
N ALA A 253 10.02 -11.88 -2.64
CA ALA A 253 10.90 -10.74 -2.52
C ALA A 253 12.31 -11.19 -2.11
N PRO A 254 13.35 -10.41 -2.43
CA PRO A 254 14.66 -10.69 -1.89
C PRO A 254 14.56 -10.70 -0.36
N ILE A 255 14.94 -11.82 0.24
CA ILE A 255 15.20 -11.82 1.67
C ILE A 255 16.42 -10.91 1.88
N PRO A 256 16.45 -10.04 2.89
CA PRO A 256 17.49 -9.01 3.05
C PRO A 256 18.94 -9.50 3.01
N PHE A 257 19.16 -10.80 2.93
CA PHE A 257 20.47 -11.42 3.05
C PHE A 257 20.87 -12.35 1.93
N GLU A 258 19.97 -12.71 1.01
CA GLU A 258 20.22 -13.79 0.03
C GLU A 258 20.03 -13.38 -1.44
N GLY A 259 19.70 -12.10 -1.72
CA GLY A 259 19.72 -11.53 -3.08
C GLY A 259 18.71 -12.12 -4.09
N GLU A 260 17.75 -12.91 -3.63
CA GLU A 260 16.83 -13.63 -4.51
C GLU A 260 15.57 -12.81 -4.83
N CYS A 261 15.33 -12.58 -6.11
CA CYS A 261 14.09 -12.01 -6.65
C CYS A 261 13.46 -13.03 -7.60
N GLY A 262 12.23 -13.43 -7.38
CA GLY A 262 11.61 -14.34 -8.36
C GLY A 262 10.46 -15.18 -7.86
N GLY A 263 9.64 -14.67 -6.95
CA GLY A 263 8.50 -15.41 -6.41
C GLY A 263 7.51 -15.87 -7.47
N ASP A 264 7.40 -15.14 -8.58
CA ASP A 264 6.62 -15.56 -9.73
C ASP A 264 7.24 -16.82 -10.36
N LEU A 265 8.58 -16.87 -10.44
CA LEU A 265 9.33 -18.05 -10.92
C LEU A 265 9.25 -19.21 -9.91
N ALA A 266 9.45 -18.93 -8.61
CA ALA A 266 9.34 -19.94 -7.57
C ALA A 266 7.96 -20.61 -7.58
N PHE A 267 6.90 -19.83 -7.79
CA PHE A 267 5.56 -20.38 -7.89
C PHE A 267 5.36 -21.21 -9.19
N ALA A 268 5.88 -20.73 -10.32
CA ALA A 268 5.84 -21.51 -11.57
C ALA A 268 6.59 -22.84 -11.43
N GLU A 269 7.78 -22.84 -10.81
CA GLU A 269 8.56 -24.05 -10.53
C GLU A 269 7.85 -25.01 -9.56
N LEU A 270 7.15 -24.48 -8.54
CA LEU A 270 6.30 -25.29 -7.67
C LEU A 270 5.25 -26.04 -8.49
N LEU A 271 4.53 -25.34 -9.37
CA LEU A 271 3.52 -25.94 -10.22
C LEU A 271 4.09 -26.98 -11.18
N GLU A 272 5.28 -26.74 -11.75
CA GLU A 272 5.98 -27.70 -12.61
C GLU A 272 6.34 -28.96 -11.85
N ARG A 273 6.83 -28.85 -10.62
CA ARG A 273 7.12 -30.00 -9.75
C ARG A 273 5.85 -30.77 -9.38
N MET A 274 4.75 -30.07 -9.09
CA MET A 274 3.45 -30.72 -8.81
C MET A 274 2.94 -31.53 -10.01
N GLU A 275 3.01 -30.98 -11.23
CA GLU A 275 2.65 -31.69 -12.44
C GLU A 275 3.57 -32.92 -12.75
N ALA A 276 4.82 -32.85 -12.29
CA ALA A 276 5.77 -33.97 -12.34
C ALA A 276 5.55 -35.01 -11.21
N GLY A 277 4.52 -34.83 -10.37
CA GLY A 277 4.18 -35.75 -9.29
C GLY A 277 5.02 -35.58 -8.02
N ALA A 278 5.76 -34.48 -7.88
CA ALA A 278 6.48 -34.18 -6.64
C ALA A 278 5.53 -33.59 -5.59
N HIS A 279 5.59 -34.12 -4.38
CA HIS A 279 4.80 -33.68 -3.24
C HIS A 279 5.71 -33.26 -2.08
N GLY A 280 5.25 -32.37 -1.19
CA GLY A 280 5.85 -32.14 0.12
C GLY A 280 6.91 -31.04 0.19
N CYS A 281 6.97 -30.09 -0.75
CA CYS A 281 7.84 -28.93 -0.62
C CYS A 281 7.06 -27.76 0.04
N PHE A 282 7.19 -27.61 1.36
CA PHE A 282 6.51 -26.55 2.10
C PHE A 282 7.09 -25.15 1.81
N LEU A 283 8.42 -25.06 1.63
CA LEU A 283 9.13 -23.81 1.32
C LEU A 283 9.76 -23.90 -0.08
N VAL A 284 9.43 -22.97 -0.95
CA VAL A 284 9.91 -22.93 -2.33
C VAL A 284 10.64 -21.62 -2.62
N ASN A 285 11.94 -21.74 -2.88
CA ASN A 285 12.77 -20.68 -3.44
C ASN A 285 12.91 -20.89 -4.95
N PRO A 286 13.14 -19.83 -5.74
CA PRO A 286 13.50 -20.01 -7.14
C PRO A 286 14.81 -20.79 -7.24
N SER A 287 14.90 -21.68 -8.25
CA SER A 287 16.06 -22.55 -8.43
C SER A 287 17.28 -21.85 -9.02
N ALA A 288 17.09 -20.66 -9.58
CA ALA A 288 18.14 -19.86 -10.19
C ALA A 288 18.15 -18.43 -9.66
N GLU A 289 19.33 -17.86 -9.51
CA GLU A 289 19.50 -16.44 -9.22
C GLU A 289 18.95 -15.60 -10.38
N VAL A 290 18.11 -14.62 -10.08
CA VAL A 290 17.49 -13.76 -11.09
C VAL A 290 18.40 -12.57 -11.35
N ASP A 291 19.20 -12.66 -12.43
CA ASP A 291 20.11 -11.60 -12.85
C ASP A 291 19.46 -10.53 -13.71
N SER A 292 18.27 -10.78 -14.22
CA SER A 292 17.59 -9.92 -15.18
C SER A 292 16.07 -10.06 -15.04
N LEU A 293 15.35 -8.99 -15.36
CA LEU A 293 13.89 -9.01 -15.50
C LEU A 293 13.42 -9.34 -16.92
N ALA A 294 14.31 -9.77 -17.80
CA ALA A 294 13.98 -10.12 -19.20
C ALA A 294 12.99 -11.29 -19.32
N TYR A 295 12.92 -12.16 -18.30
CA TYR A 295 11.95 -13.28 -18.26
C TYR A 295 10.51 -12.84 -17.97
N GLN A 296 10.31 -11.60 -17.50
CA GLN A 296 8.99 -11.13 -17.13
C GLN A 296 8.26 -10.53 -18.33
N PRO A 297 7.18 -11.15 -18.80
CA PRO A 297 6.29 -10.53 -19.77
C PRO A 297 5.56 -9.33 -19.16
N PRO A 298 4.91 -8.46 -19.97
CA PRO A 298 4.04 -7.41 -19.47
C PRO A 298 2.91 -8.03 -18.62
N PRO A 299 2.52 -7.39 -17.50
CA PRO A 299 1.49 -7.93 -16.61
C PRO A 299 0.13 -8.09 -17.32
N ASP A 300 -0.57 -9.17 -17.03
CA ASP A 300 -1.88 -9.49 -17.61
C ASP A 300 -3.01 -9.24 -16.61
N PHE A 301 -3.74 -8.13 -16.77
CA PHE A 301 -4.84 -7.72 -15.90
C PHE A 301 -6.20 -8.33 -16.28
N ASP A 302 -6.29 -9.17 -17.31
CA ASP A 302 -7.55 -9.79 -17.73
C ASP A 302 -8.14 -10.67 -16.60
N GLY A 303 -9.43 -10.46 -16.33
CA GLY A 303 -10.16 -11.15 -15.25
C GLY A 303 -10.22 -10.40 -13.92
N LEU A 304 -9.51 -9.26 -13.78
CA LEU A 304 -9.74 -8.31 -12.70
C LEU A 304 -10.88 -7.34 -13.07
N PRO A 305 -11.68 -6.89 -12.10
CA PRO A 305 -12.78 -5.96 -12.32
C PRO A 305 -12.28 -4.51 -12.46
N LEU A 306 -11.60 -4.21 -13.58
CA LEU A 306 -10.86 -2.96 -13.78
C LEU A 306 -11.75 -1.70 -13.73
N ASP A 307 -13.03 -1.84 -14.05
CA ASP A 307 -14.06 -0.78 -14.01
C ASP A 307 -14.64 -0.54 -12.60
N GLN A 308 -14.36 -1.44 -11.64
CA GLN A 308 -14.92 -1.36 -10.29
C GLN A 308 -13.97 -0.74 -9.26
N TYR A 309 -12.71 -0.50 -9.61
CA TYR A 309 -11.80 0.19 -8.70
C TYR A 309 -12.30 1.58 -8.35
N LEU A 310 -12.06 1.99 -7.09
CA LEU A 310 -12.52 3.28 -6.57
C LEU A 310 -11.58 4.40 -7.03
N SER A 311 -11.52 4.61 -8.33
CA SER A 311 -10.65 5.58 -8.99
C SER A 311 -11.34 6.22 -10.19
N PRO A 312 -11.15 7.53 -10.41
CA PRO A 312 -11.74 8.23 -11.55
C PRO A 312 -11.14 7.82 -12.90
N VAL A 313 -9.98 7.18 -12.87
CA VAL A 313 -9.27 6.66 -14.05
C VAL A 313 -8.63 5.32 -13.72
N LEU A 314 -8.52 4.45 -14.69
CA LEU A 314 -7.77 3.21 -14.52
C LEU A 314 -6.27 3.52 -14.45
N VAL A 315 -5.64 3.25 -13.33
CA VAL A 315 -4.19 3.35 -13.13
C VAL A 315 -3.61 1.94 -13.02
N LEU A 316 -2.73 1.58 -13.95
CA LEU A 316 -2.07 0.28 -13.95
C LEU A 316 -0.72 0.36 -13.24
N PRO A 317 -0.46 -0.51 -12.26
CA PRO A 317 0.87 -0.66 -11.69
C PRO A 317 1.80 -1.37 -12.68
N TYR A 318 3.05 -0.91 -12.73
CA TYR A 318 4.10 -1.49 -13.55
C TYR A 318 5.46 -1.34 -12.85
N ALA A 319 6.34 -2.32 -12.92
CA ALA A 319 7.67 -2.25 -12.34
C ALA A 319 8.74 -2.17 -13.44
N THR A 320 9.59 -1.15 -13.37
CA THR A 320 10.74 -0.97 -14.26
C THR A 320 11.99 -1.64 -13.73
N SER A 321 12.03 -1.88 -12.41
CA SER A 321 13.14 -2.48 -11.67
C SER A 321 12.64 -3.26 -10.46
N ARG A 322 13.51 -4.04 -9.85
CA ARG A 322 13.31 -4.64 -8.53
C ARG A 322 14.49 -4.34 -7.62
N GLY A 323 14.21 -4.13 -6.32
CA GLY A 323 15.18 -3.72 -5.33
C GLY A 323 15.49 -2.22 -5.38
N CYS A 324 16.46 -1.79 -4.61
CA CYS A 324 16.89 -0.39 -4.54
C CYS A 324 18.34 -0.25 -5.01
N HIS A 325 18.58 0.58 -6.01
CA HIS A 325 19.93 0.80 -6.58
C HIS A 325 20.96 1.33 -5.55
N TRP A 326 20.50 1.98 -4.48
CA TRP A 326 21.37 2.40 -3.38
C TRP A 326 21.68 1.26 -2.41
N GLY A 327 20.68 0.56 -1.89
CA GLY A 327 20.80 -0.63 -1.04
C GLY A 327 21.62 -0.49 0.26
N ARG A 328 21.93 0.75 0.72
CA ARG A 328 22.89 1.01 1.83
C ARG A 328 22.28 1.69 3.05
N CYS A 329 21.00 2.07 2.99
CA CYS A 329 20.36 2.72 4.13
C CYS A 329 20.33 1.78 5.34
N ALA A 330 20.87 2.24 6.48
CA ALA A 330 21.03 1.40 7.66
C ALA A 330 19.70 0.97 8.32
N PHE A 331 18.63 1.70 8.02
CA PHE A 331 17.30 1.49 8.56
C PHE A 331 16.40 0.63 7.65
N CYS A 332 16.84 0.33 6.44
CA CYS A 332 16.01 -0.29 5.40
C CYS A 332 16.43 -1.74 5.17
N PHE A 333 15.46 -2.60 4.90
CA PHE A 333 15.71 -4.00 4.54
C PHE A 333 15.89 -4.23 3.03
N HIS A 334 15.64 -3.23 2.17
CA HIS A 334 15.87 -3.31 0.72
C HIS A 334 17.38 -3.25 0.39
N THR A 335 18.10 -4.26 0.78
CA THR A 335 19.56 -4.39 0.58
C THR A 335 19.95 -5.47 -0.42
N GLY A 336 18.94 -6.07 -1.07
CA GLY A 336 19.12 -7.12 -2.06
C GLY A 336 19.64 -6.61 -3.42
N LYS A 337 19.79 -7.53 -4.35
CA LYS A 337 20.26 -7.24 -5.70
C LYS A 337 19.29 -6.29 -6.43
N TYR A 338 19.82 -5.24 -7.01
CA TYR A 338 19.06 -4.35 -7.89
C TYR A 338 19.13 -4.85 -9.32
N VAL A 339 17.97 -5.03 -9.96
CA VAL A 339 17.85 -5.44 -11.35
C VAL A 339 16.87 -4.56 -12.10
N GLU A 340 17.19 -4.20 -13.34
CA GLU A 340 16.38 -3.32 -14.21
C GLU A 340 15.86 -4.10 -15.43
N ARG A 341 14.72 -3.64 -15.95
CA ARG A 341 14.27 -4.01 -17.28
C ARG A 341 15.02 -3.17 -18.33
N ALA A 342 15.14 -3.69 -19.54
CA ALA A 342 15.59 -2.86 -20.65
C ALA A 342 14.59 -1.72 -20.92
N ALA A 343 15.06 -0.48 -21.09
CA ALA A 343 14.19 0.68 -21.31
C ALA A 343 13.26 0.52 -22.53
N ASP A 344 13.74 -0.11 -23.61
CA ASP A 344 12.94 -0.41 -24.80
C ASP A 344 11.80 -1.41 -24.48
N ALA A 345 12.07 -2.40 -23.62
CA ALA A 345 11.04 -3.33 -23.15
C ALA A 345 9.98 -2.62 -22.30
N VAL A 346 10.41 -1.72 -21.40
CA VAL A 346 9.47 -0.89 -20.60
C VAL A 346 8.52 -0.12 -21.50
N VAL A 347 9.04 0.57 -22.53
CA VAL A 347 8.23 1.38 -23.44
C VAL A 347 7.29 0.51 -24.28
N SER A 348 7.77 -0.62 -24.77
CA SER A 348 6.95 -1.60 -25.50
C SER A 348 5.81 -2.15 -24.65
N ASP A 349 6.10 -2.50 -23.38
CA ASP A 349 5.11 -3.00 -22.45
C ASP A 349 4.05 -1.93 -22.14
N LEU A 350 4.47 -0.70 -21.83
CA LEU A 350 3.56 0.41 -21.56
C LEU A 350 2.66 0.73 -22.75
N ALA A 351 3.20 0.66 -23.97
CA ALA A 351 2.42 0.81 -25.20
C ALA A 351 1.35 -0.30 -25.33
N THR A 352 1.76 -1.54 -25.12
CA THR A 352 0.88 -2.71 -25.17
C THR A 352 -0.24 -2.62 -24.12
N LEU A 353 0.12 -2.30 -22.87
CA LEU A 353 -0.83 -2.16 -21.76
C LEU A 353 -1.79 -0.99 -21.99
N SER A 354 -1.28 0.14 -22.45
CA SER A 354 -2.10 1.32 -22.76
C SER A 354 -3.13 1.03 -23.84
N ALA A 355 -2.73 0.35 -24.92
CA ALA A 355 -3.62 -0.05 -26.01
C ALA A 355 -4.64 -1.10 -25.56
N LYS A 356 -4.19 -2.15 -24.85
CA LYS A 356 -5.05 -3.27 -24.42
C LYS A 356 -6.12 -2.83 -23.41
N TYR A 357 -5.75 -2.00 -22.43
CA TYR A 357 -6.63 -1.63 -21.32
C TYR A 357 -7.20 -0.21 -21.44
N HIS A 358 -6.99 0.46 -22.56
CA HIS A 358 -7.50 1.80 -22.86
C HIS A 358 -7.21 2.82 -21.76
N THR A 359 -6.00 2.76 -21.17
CA THR A 359 -5.56 3.71 -20.16
C THR A 359 -4.23 4.34 -20.52
N ARG A 360 -4.02 5.56 -20.05
CA ARG A 360 -2.77 6.30 -20.15
C ARG A 360 -2.07 6.49 -18.81
N TYR A 361 -2.65 6.01 -17.71
CA TYR A 361 -2.17 6.26 -16.34
C TYR A 361 -1.43 5.05 -15.80
N PHE A 362 -0.18 5.26 -15.36
CA PHE A 362 0.68 4.21 -14.82
C PHE A 362 1.29 4.61 -13.48
N TYR A 363 1.37 3.66 -12.58
CA TYR A 363 2.07 3.76 -11.32
C TYR A 363 3.32 2.89 -11.39
N PHE A 364 4.52 3.51 -11.39
CA PHE A 364 5.75 2.74 -11.31
C PHE A 364 5.94 2.27 -9.86
N ALA A 365 5.78 0.96 -9.67
CA ALA A 365 5.75 0.29 -8.38
C ALA A 365 7.16 -0.14 -7.91
N ASP A 366 8.16 0.61 -8.31
CA ASP A 366 9.57 0.40 -7.95
C ASP A 366 9.85 0.93 -6.54
N ASP A 367 10.78 0.32 -5.80
CA ASP A 367 11.25 0.83 -4.51
C ASP A 367 11.99 2.17 -4.65
N ALA A 368 12.83 2.29 -5.66
CA ALA A 368 13.44 3.54 -6.12
C ALA A 368 14.06 3.33 -7.51
N VAL A 369 13.57 4.07 -8.50
CA VAL A 369 14.12 4.02 -9.87
C VAL A 369 15.43 4.80 -9.92
N SER A 370 16.48 4.24 -10.54
CA SER A 370 17.77 4.92 -10.69
C SER A 370 17.65 6.14 -11.62
N PRO A 371 18.46 7.22 -11.43
CA PRO A 371 18.46 8.35 -12.34
C PRO A 371 18.77 7.95 -13.79
N GLU A 372 19.64 6.97 -13.98
CA GLU A 372 20.02 6.44 -15.28
C GLU A 372 18.84 5.75 -15.96
N MET A 373 18.08 4.97 -15.23
CA MET A 373 16.86 4.32 -15.75
C MET A 373 15.78 5.34 -16.06
N LEU A 374 15.57 6.33 -15.18
CA LEU A 374 14.64 7.44 -15.44
C LEU A 374 15.00 8.19 -16.70
N ALA A 375 16.30 8.46 -16.95
CA ALA A 375 16.77 9.13 -18.15
C ALA A 375 16.47 8.30 -19.41
N ARG A 376 16.87 7.01 -19.41
CA ARG A 376 16.65 6.10 -20.55
C ARG A 376 15.16 5.93 -20.87
N VAL A 377 14.34 5.69 -19.86
CA VAL A 377 12.90 5.50 -20.05
C VAL A 377 12.25 6.79 -20.54
N SER A 378 12.62 7.96 -19.98
CA SER A 378 12.06 9.24 -20.39
C SER A 378 12.42 9.57 -21.86
N GLU A 379 13.65 9.35 -22.27
CA GLU A 379 14.09 9.53 -23.65
C GLU A 379 13.30 8.65 -24.62
N ARG A 380 13.17 7.35 -24.29
CA ARG A 380 12.45 6.38 -25.14
C ARG A 380 10.94 6.67 -25.21
N LEU A 381 10.30 7.05 -24.11
CA LEU A 381 8.89 7.43 -24.09
C LEU A 381 8.62 8.68 -24.92
N ALA A 382 9.48 9.70 -24.83
CA ALA A 382 9.38 10.90 -25.64
C ALA A 382 9.54 10.59 -27.14
N GLY A 383 10.51 9.74 -27.51
CA GLY A 383 10.73 9.27 -28.88
C GLY A 383 9.56 8.46 -29.44
N ALA A 384 8.93 7.62 -28.62
CA ALA A 384 7.78 6.80 -29.00
C ALA A 384 6.47 7.61 -29.11
N ARG A 385 6.44 8.86 -28.66
CA ARG A 385 5.26 9.75 -28.63
C ARG A 385 4.03 9.12 -27.94
N LEU A 386 4.26 8.27 -26.95
CA LEU A 386 3.20 7.67 -26.17
C LEU A 386 2.61 8.72 -25.22
N ASN A 387 1.29 8.90 -25.30
CA ASN A 387 0.57 9.83 -24.42
C ASN A 387 0.23 9.18 -23.08
N ILE A 388 1.26 8.77 -22.32
CA ILE A 388 1.11 8.19 -21.00
C ILE A 388 1.41 9.20 -19.89
N LEU A 389 0.83 8.99 -18.74
CA LEU A 389 1.03 9.78 -17.51
C LEU A 389 1.44 8.83 -16.40
N TRP A 390 2.50 9.15 -15.68
CA TRP A 390 3.05 8.23 -14.72
C TRP A 390 3.52 8.91 -13.43
N HIS A 391 3.64 8.08 -12.41
CA HIS A 391 4.13 8.40 -11.08
C HIS A 391 5.28 7.44 -10.73
N CYS A 392 6.27 7.92 -9.97
CA CYS A 392 7.37 7.08 -9.49
C CYS A 392 7.83 7.46 -8.08
N MET A 393 8.64 6.57 -7.49
CA MET A 393 9.37 6.85 -6.25
C MET A 393 10.82 7.20 -6.59
N ILE A 394 11.34 8.25 -5.96
CA ILE A 394 12.67 8.80 -6.21
C ILE A 394 13.45 8.84 -4.90
N ARG A 395 14.67 8.30 -4.95
CA ARG A 395 15.69 8.61 -3.96
C ARG A 395 16.33 9.95 -4.34
N PRO A 396 16.38 10.94 -3.43
CA PRO A 396 16.98 12.25 -3.74
C PRO A 396 18.50 12.12 -3.81
N GLU A 397 19.06 12.38 -4.98
CA GLU A 397 20.49 12.32 -5.30
C GLU A 397 20.87 13.29 -6.41
N ALA A 398 22.15 13.63 -6.52
CA ALA A 398 22.65 14.63 -7.46
C ALA A 398 22.33 14.32 -8.94
N GLY A 399 22.10 13.04 -9.28
CA GLY A 399 21.70 12.61 -10.62
C GLY A 399 20.32 13.09 -11.06
N ILE A 400 19.44 13.52 -10.12
CA ILE A 400 18.14 14.12 -10.46
C ILE A 400 18.34 15.60 -10.81
N THR A 401 18.93 15.84 -11.95
CA THR A 401 19.23 17.19 -12.45
C THR A 401 17.96 17.91 -12.97
N ALA A 402 18.05 19.22 -13.18
CA ALA A 402 16.96 19.98 -13.81
C ALA A 402 16.66 19.50 -15.24
N GLU A 403 17.67 19.04 -15.96
CA GLU A 403 17.52 18.48 -17.30
C GLU A 403 16.77 17.14 -17.26
N LEU A 404 17.15 16.23 -16.36
CA LEU A 404 16.44 14.97 -16.17
C LEU A 404 15.00 15.22 -15.76
N ALA A 405 14.74 16.13 -14.82
CA ALA A 405 13.38 16.46 -14.38
C ALA A 405 12.51 16.98 -15.56
N ARG A 406 13.06 17.84 -16.43
CA ARG A 406 12.36 18.28 -17.65
C ARG A 406 12.11 17.13 -18.64
N SER A 407 13.07 16.25 -18.81
CA SER A 407 12.91 15.06 -19.66
C SER A 407 11.81 14.13 -19.12
N MET A 408 11.79 13.88 -17.80
CA MET A 408 10.73 13.10 -17.15
C MET A 408 9.34 13.74 -17.34
N ALA A 409 9.23 15.05 -17.15
CA ALA A 409 7.95 15.77 -17.33
C ALA A 409 7.47 15.71 -18.79
N ALA A 410 8.38 15.90 -19.78
CA ALA A 410 8.09 15.76 -21.19
C ALA A 410 7.66 14.33 -21.57
N ALA A 411 8.21 13.32 -20.88
CA ALA A 411 7.85 11.91 -21.01
C ALA A 411 6.57 11.51 -20.25
N GLY A 412 5.88 12.46 -19.62
CA GLY A 412 4.60 12.23 -18.96
C GLY A 412 4.67 11.96 -17.45
N CYS A 413 5.82 12.13 -16.78
CA CYS A 413 5.87 12.13 -15.31
C CYS A 413 5.05 13.30 -14.76
N ARG A 414 4.11 13.02 -13.88
CA ARG A 414 3.23 14.04 -13.26
C ARG A 414 3.37 14.13 -11.75
N SER A 415 3.92 13.12 -11.13
CA SER A 415 4.06 13.07 -9.68
C SER A 415 5.27 12.23 -9.30
N ALA A 416 5.96 12.62 -8.24
CA ALA A 416 7.06 11.86 -7.66
C ALA A 416 6.96 11.84 -6.13
N PHE A 417 7.17 10.67 -5.53
CA PHE A 417 7.44 10.55 -4.10
C PHE A 417 8.94 10.59 -3.85
N VAL A 418 9.37 11.47 -2.97
CA VAL A 418 10.79 11.69 -2.67
C VAL A 418 11.06 11.32 -1.21
N GLY A 419 11.91 10.33 -0.99
CA GLY A 419 12.33 9.90 0.34
C GLY A 419 13.36 10.87 0.94
N VAL A 420 12.93 11.98 1.50
CA VAL A 420 13.78 12.94 2.23
C VAL A 420 14.31 12.33 3.52
N GLU A 421 13.46 11.67 4.25
CA GLU A 421 13.64 11.01 5.55
C GLU A 421 14.02 11.99 6.66
N SER A 422 15.15 12.69 6.55
CA SER A 422 15.62 13.76 7.43
C SER A 422 16.33 14.82 6.61
N ALA A 423 16.36 16.06 7.09
CA ALA A 423 17.16 17.15 6.53
C ALA A 423 18.32 17.60 7.47
N ASN A 424 18.61 16.83 8.51
CA ASN A 424 19.78 17.06 9.35
C ASN A 424 20.98 16.22 8.86
N ARG A 425 22.15 16.84 8.68
CA ARG A 425 23.35 16.20 8.13
C ARG A 425 23.84 15.01 8.96
N ARG A 426 23.82 15.13 10.29
CA ARG A 426 24.26 14.06 11.17
C ARG A 426 23.32 12.86 11.07
N VAL A 427 22.02 13.12 11.09
CA VAL A 427 20.98 12.09 10.99
C VAL A 427 21.05 11.38 9.63
N LEU A 428 21.16 12.12 8.52
CA LEU A 428 21.34 11.54 7.16
C LEU A 428 22.59 10.66 7.07
N LYS A 429 23.70 11.07 7.72
CA LYS A 429 24.92 10.26 7.79
C LYS A 429 24.73 9.01 8.64
N LEU A 430 24.05 9.12 9.78
CA LEU A 430 23.69 7.98 10.64
C LEU A 430 22.86 6.96 9.90
N MET A 431 21.86 7.41 9.13
CA MET A 431 21.00 6.58 8.29
C MET A 431 21.73 5.97 7.08
N LYS A 432 22.90 6.44 6.73
CA LYS A 432 23.61 6.12 5.48
C LYS A 432 22.78 6.42 4.23
N LYS A 433 21.97 7.48 4.30
CA LYS A 433 21.09 7.87 3.17
C LYS A 433 21.88 8.32 1.94
N GLY A 434 23.13 8.81 2.09
CA GLY A 434 24.02 9.19 0.99
C GLY A 434 23.55 10.43 0.23
N THR A 435 22.89 11.36 0.91
CA THR A 435 22.44 12.66 0.40
C THR A 435 22.73 13.76 1.41
N THR A 436 22.51 15.01 1.06
CA THR A 436 22.66 16.18 1.93
C THR A 436 21.48 17.12 1.81
N PRO A 437 21.22 18.03 2.77
CA PRO A 437 20.13 18.99 2.68
C PRO A 437 20.14 19.82 1.40
N GLU A 438 21.33 20.17 0.87
CA GLU A 438 21.46 20.93 -0.38
C GLU A 438 21.01 20.11 -1.59
N ILE A 439 21.40 18.83 -1.65
CA ILE A 439 20.95 17.90 -2.71
C ILE A 439 19.44 17.70 -2.61
N LEU A 440 18.90 17.52 -1.38
CA LEU A 440 17.46 17.42 -1.16
C LEU A 440 16.72 18.64 -1.73
N ALA A 441 17.12 19.86 -1.36
CA ALA A 441 16.51 21.08 -1.84
C ALA A 441 16.58 21.20 -3.36
N GLN A 442 17.75 20.89 -3.95
CA GLN A 442 17.96 20.96 -5.40
C GLN A 442 17.03 19.98 -6.14
N VAL A 443 16.90 18.73 -5.65
CA VAL A 443 16.00 17.74 -6.27
C VAL A 443 14.54 18.18 -6.20
N LEU A 444 14.07 18.64 -5.03
CA LEU A 444 12.69 19.12 -4.88
C LEU A 444 12.38 20.26 -5.85
N ARG A 445 13.28 21.25 -5.94
CA ARG A 445 13.14 22.41 -6.84
C ARG A 445 13.21 22.02 -8.31
N ASN A 446 14.10 21.10 -8.68
CA ASN A 446 14.22 20.61 -10.06
C ASN A 446 12.93 19.95 -10.54
N LEU A 447 12.35 19.06 -9.72
CA LEU A 447 11.10 18.38 -10.03
C LEU A 447 9.92 19.36 -10.10
N HIS A 448 9.82 20.26 -9.13
CA HIS A 448 8.78 21.28 -9.11
C HIS A 448 8.85 22.22 -10.33
N ALA A 449 10.05 22.73 -10.65
CA ALA A 449 10.26 23.61 -11.80
C ALA A 449 9.94 22.92 -13.15
N ALA A 450 9.99 21.59 -13.20
CA ALA A 450 9.57 20.81 -14.35
C ALA A 450 8.06 20.53 -14.39
N GLY A 451 7.27 21.00 -13.39
CA GLY A 451 5.84 20.74 -13.30
C GLY A 451 5.48 19.36 -12.73
N ILE A 452 6.42 18.66 -12.09
CA ILE A 452 6.18 17.38 -11.43
C ILE A 452 5.73 17.64 -9.99
N ALA A 453 4.57 17.12 -9.61
CA ALA A 453 4.03 17.22 -8.27
C ALA A 453 4.88 16.43 -7.27
N VAL A 454 5.50 17.10 -6.31
CA VAL A 454 6.44 16.49 -5.36
C VAL A 454 5.75 16.16 -4.06
N ARG A 455 5.88 14.94 -3.61
CA ARG A 455 5.45 14.46 -2.31
C ARG A 455 6.63 13.91 -1.52
N VAL A 456 6.68 14.23 -0.24
CA VAL A 456 7.85 13.95 0.58
C VAL A 456 7.52 12.93 1.67
N PHE A 457 8.39 11.92 1.79
CA PHE A 457 8.46 11.07 2.98
C PHE A 457 9.54 11.57 3.91
N CYS A 458 9.25 11.63 5.20
CA CYS A 458 10.22 11.89 6.24
C CYS A 458 9.90 11.08 7.51
N MET A 459 10.90 10.96 8.36
CA MET A 459 10.82 10.24 9.63
C MET A 459 11.37 11.10 10.74
N ILE A 460 10.85 10.92 11.95
CA ILE A 460 11.34 11.54 13.18
C ILE A 460 11.51 10.49 14.27
N GLY A 461 12.39 10.76 15.23
CA GLY A 461 12.66 9.83 16.32
C GLY A 461 13.65 8.73 15.95
N LEU A 462 14.58 9.02 15.02
CA LEU A 462 15.70 8.13 14.77
C LEU A 462 16.58 7.97 16.03
N PRO A 463 17.29 6.85 16.16
CA PRO A 463 18.19 6.67 17.29
C PRO A 463 19.11 7.87 17.49
N THR A 464 19.18 8.38 18.71
CA THR A 464 19.95 9.57 19.11
C THR A 464 19.54 10.90 18.48
N GLU A 465 18.47 10.95 17.69
CA GLU A 465 17.99 12.21 17.10
C GLU A 465 17.44 13.14 18.19
N THR A 466 17.98 14.33 18.27
CA THR A 466 17.51 15.36 19.19
C THR A 466 16.30 16.11 18.64
N ARG A 467 15.58 16.80 19.52
CA ARG A 467 14.45 17.66 19.13
C ARG A 467 14.87 18.77 18.16
N GLU A 468 16.07 19.30 18.30
CA GLU A 468 16.62 20.33 17.43
C GLU A 468 16.87 19.78 16.02
N GLU A 469 17.44 18.59 15.91
CA GLU A 469 17.73 17.91 14.65
C GLU A 469 16.44 17.51 13.90
N ALA A 470 15.45 16.99 14.62
CA ALA A 470 14.11 16.78 14.05
C ALA A 470 13.47 18.11 13.59
N GLY A 471 13.73 19.21 14.34
CA GLY A 471 13.35 20.57 13.98
C GLY A 471 14.03 21.07 12.71
N ASP A 472 15.27 20.66 12.39
CA ASP A 472 15.92 20.97 11.11
C ASP A 472 15.12 20.41 9.94
N THR A 473 14.59 19.19 10.07
CA THR A 473 13.76 18.58 9.04
C THR A 473 12.47 19.37 8.84
N LEU A 474 11.80 19.79 9.92
CA LEU A 474 10.59 20.62 9.81
C LEU A 474 10.91 21.97 9.15
N ARG A 475 11.98 22.68 9.62
CA ARG A 475 12.40 23.96 9.04
C ARG A 475 12.73 23.84 7.56
N PHE A 476 13.41 22.78 7.15
CA PHE A 476 13.72 22.50 5.75
C PHE A 476 12.43 22.35 4.92
N LEU A 477 11.49 21.53 5.35
CA LEU A 477 10.23 21.33 4.63
C LEU A 477 9.43 22.63 4.50
N LEU A 478 9.40 23.45 5.56
CA LEU A 478 8.73 24.75 5.52
C LEU A 478 9.44 25.74 4.61
N ALA A 479 10.77 25.70 4.52
CA ALA A 479 11.54 26.54 3.60
C ALA A 479 11.30 26.14 2.13
N GLU A 480 11.15 24.84 1.84
CA GLU A 480 10.90 24.31 0.50
C GLU A 480 9.40 24.13 0.17
N ARG A 481 8.49 24.73 0.96
CA ARG A 481 7.03 24.52 0.84
C ARG A 481 6.46 24.81 -0.55
N GLU A 482 7.06 25.71 -1.32
CA GLU A 482 6.60 26.02 -2.68
C GLU A 482 6.87 24.86 -3.65
N ALA A 483 7.92 24.08 -3.39
CA ALA A 483 8.29 22.92 -4.19
C ALA A 483 7.61 21.62 -3.74
N ILE A 484 6.97 21.62 -2.57
CA ILE A 484 6.39 20.43 -1.96
C ILE A 484 4.86 20.50 -1.99
N GLN A 485 4.23 19.47 -2.46
CA GLN A 485 2.78 19.36 -2.55
C GLN A 485 2.16 18.67 -1.33
N ASP A 486 2.82 17.65 -0.80
CA ASP A 486 2.36 16.88 0.36
C ASP A 486 3.55 16.32 1.14
N VAL A 487 3.39 16.19 2.47
CA VAL A 487 4.39 15.65 3.38
C VAL A 487 3.80 14.50 4.18
N ARG A 488 4.52 13.39 4.22
CA ARG A 488 4.23 12.24 5.07
C ARG A 488 5.35 12.07 6.08
N CYS A 489 5.04 12.30 7.35
CA CYS A 489 5.97 12.12 8.45
C CYS A 489 5.55 10.92 9.29
N GLN A 490 6.48 9.99 9.50
CA GLN A 490 6.29 8.83 10.34
C GLN A 490 7.23 8.89 11.55
N ILE A 491 6.80 8.27 12.65
CA ILE A 491 7.72 7.97 13.76
C ILE A 491 8.59 6.80 13.31
N PHE A 492 9.90 6.99 13.38
CA PHE A 492 10.85 5.94 13.06
C PHE A 492 10.77 4.78 14.05
N ARG A 493 10.87 3.58 13.53
CA ARG A 493 11.04 2.36 14.30
C ARG A 493 12.14 1.50 13.68
N VAL A 494 12.89 0.83 14.52
CA VAL A 494 13.91 -0.11 14.04
C VAL A 494 13.20 -1.35 13.51
N GLU A 495 13.43 -1.65 12.24
CA GLU A 495 12.90 -2.88 11.64
C GLU A 495 13.87 -4.04 11.84
N LYS A 496 13.32 -5.24 12.05
CA LYS A 496 14.11 -6.50 12.07
C LYS A 496 14.90 -6.63 10.77
N ASP A 497 16.01 -7.32 10.86
CA ASP A 497 16.85 -7.65 9.70
C ASP A 497 17.54 -6.43 9.02
N THR A 498 17.49 -5.24 9.61
CA THR A 498 18.24 -4.05 9.17
C THR A 498 19.63 -3.97 9.79
N GLU A 499 20.53 -3.13 9.25
CA GLU A 499 21.84 -2.90 9.89
C GLU A 499 21.69 -2.30 11.28
N MET A 500 20.68 -1.45 11.50
CA MET A 500 20.40 -0.87 12.83
C MET A 500 20.03 -1.95 13.85
N ALA A 501 19.23 -2.94 13.46
CA ALA A 501 18.87 -4.05 14.33
C ALA A 501 20.06 -5.00 14.60
N ARG A 502 20.90 -5.24 13.58
CA ARG A 502 22.04 -6.18 13.71
C ARG A 502 23.26 -5.61 14.45
N ARG A 503 23.42 -4.28 14.45
CA ARG A 503 24.56 -3.57 15.06
C ARG A 503 24.09 -2.38 15.88
N PRO A 504 23.19 -2.58 16.85
CA PRO A 504 22.47 -1.50 17.52
C PRO A 504 23.38 -0.46 18.18
N GLN A 505 24.48 -0.90 18.81
CA GLN A 505 25.42 -0.01 19.51
C GLN A 505 26.07 1.01 18.57
N LYS A 506 26.24 0.65 17.27
CA LYS A 506 26.80 1.56 16.26
C LYS A 506 25.89 2.77 16.00
N PHE A 507 24.61 2.63 16.31
CA PHE A 507 23.57 3.63 16.10
C PHE A 507 23.08 4.27 17.41
N GLY A 508 23.78 4.02 18.53
CA GLY A 508 23.38 4.50 19.85
C GLY A 508 22.09 3.86 20.38
N ILE A 509 21.78 2.66 19.94
CA ILE A 509 20.70 1.84 20.48
C ILE A 509 21.27 1.00 21.61
N ARG A 510 20.75 1.22 22.83
CA ARG A 510 21.21 0.54 24.06
C ARG A 510 20.60 -0.86 24.17
N THR A 511 19.29 -0.94 24.00
CA THR A 511 18.54 -2.20 24.11
C THR A 511 17.61 -2.36 22.93
N ILE A 512 17.42 -3.61 22.52
CA ILE A 512 16.38 -4.05 21.59
C ILE A 512 15.52 -5.05 22.34
N ASN A 513 14.22 -4.79 22.39
CA ASN A 513 13.23 -5.73 22.90
C ASN A 513 12.54 -6.42 21.70
N ASP A 514 12.91 -7.67 21.47
CA ASP A 514 12.22 -8.56 20.51
C ASP A 514 11.30 -9.48 21.31
N ASP A 515 10.03 -9.11 21.39
CA ASP A 515 9.03 -9.83 22.16
C ASP A 515 8.82 -11.25 21.57
N PRO A 516 9.12 -12.33 22.30
CA PRO A 516 8.96 -13.70 21.82
C PRO A 516 7.48 -14.07 21.54
N ASN A 517 6.52 -13.35 22.12
CA ASN A 517 5.09 -13.55 21.84
C ASN A 517 4.63 -12.88 20.55
N ARG A 518 5.52 -12.08 19.92
CA ARG A 518 5.27 -11.37 18.66
C ARG A 518 6.37 -11.68 17.61
N PRO A 519 6.59 -12.96 17.29
CA PRO A 519 7.69 -13.34 16.38
C PRO A 519 7.53 -12.76 14.97
N LEU A 520 6.29 -12.44 14.55
CA LEU A 520 5.98 -11.84 13.25
C LEU A 520 5.97 -10.29 13.28
N ALA A 521 6.47 -9.64 14.34
CA ALA A 521 6.64 -8.20 14.34
C ALA A 521 7.73 -7.77 13.35
N TYR A 522 7.46 -6.75 12.54
CA TYR A 522 8.49 -6.09 11.73
C TYR A 522 9.37 -5.19 12.59
N GLU A 523 8.71 -4.42 13.46
CA GLU A 523 9.30 -3.35 14.25
C GLU A 523 9.78 -3.88 15.59
N LEU A 524 10.93 -3.37 16.04
CA LEU A 524 11.51 -3.66 17.33
C LEU A 524 11.34 -2.47 18.27
N GLU A 525 11.01 -2.75 19.50
CA GLU A 525 11.07 -1.73 20.54
C GLU A 525 12.53 -1.50 20.96
N THR A 526 12.95 -0.24 20.98
CA THR A 526 14.33 0.13 21.28
C THR A 526 14.40 1.21 22.34
N GLU A 527 15.51 1.20 23.11
CA GLU A 527 15.94 2.32 23.94
C GLU A 527 17.27 2.84 23.39
N THR A 528 17.44 4.16 23.35
CA THR A 528 18.61 4.82 22.80
C THR A 528 19.46 5.45 23.90
N GLU A 529 20.75 5.67 23.62
CA GLU A 529 21.70 6.31 24.54
C GLU A 529 21.45 7.81 24.75
N GLY A 530 20.63 8.41 23.89
CA GLY A 530 20.27 9.82 23.90
C GLY A 530 19.24 10.12 22.82
N GLY A 531 19.01 11.39 22.56
CA GLY A 531 17.95 11.85 21.66
C GLY A 531 16.62 12.03 22.37
N MET A 532 15.53 12.11 21.60
CA MET A 532 14.19 12.30 22.17
C MET A 532 13.65 10.99 22.78
N SER A 533 13.03 11.11 23.93
CA SER A 533 12.21 10.04 24.51
C SER A 533 10.96 9.76 23.67
N ARG A 534 10.30 8.61 23.88
CA ARG A 534 9.07 8.24 23.17
C ARG A 534 7.96 9.29 23.31
N ASP A 535 7.82 9.90 24.49
CA ASP A 535 6.80 10.92 24.73
C ASP A 535 7.16 12.25 24.04
N GLU A 536 8.45 12.62 24.04
CA GLU A 536 8.93 13.78 23.29
C GLU A 536 8.73 13.59 21.77
N ILE A 537 9.01 12.40 21.23
CA ILE A 537 8.75 12.08 19.80
C ILE A 537 7.27 12.24 19.47
N ARG A 538 6.37 11.68 20.28
CA ARG A 538 4.91 11.82 20.09
C ARG A 538 4.44 13.27 20.18
N ALA A 539 4.96 14.02 21.16
CA ALA A 539 4.65 15.45 21.31
C ALA A 539 5.17 16.27 20.12
N PHE A 540 6.39 15.96 19.65
CA PHE A 540 6.97 16.61 18.48
C PHE A 540 6.23 16.25 17.20
N GLN A 541 5.80 15.00 17.01
CA GLN A 541 4.98 14.58 15.87
C GLN A 541 3.70 15.44 15.76
N LYS A 542 2.98 15.65 16.87
CA LYS A 542 1.78 16.49 16.89
C LYS A 542 2.09 17.95 16.48
N HIS A 543 3.24 18.47 16.92
CA HIS A 543 3.70 19.80 16.52
C HIS A 543 4.04 19.82 15.02
N PHE A 544 4.78 18.83 14.54
CA PHE A 544 5.18 18.68 13.16
C PHE A 544 3.95 18.62 12.22
N GLU A 545 2.99 17.74 12.54
CA GLU A 545 1.74 17.60 11.78
C GLU A 545 0.94 18.91 11.73
N ARG A 546 0.84 19.62 12.85
CA ARG A 546 0.17 20.93 12.90
C ARG A 546 0.86 21.94 12.00
N SER A 547 2.18 22.07 12.10
CA SER A 547 2.97 23.02 11.29
C SER A 547 2.89 22.69 9.80
N CYS A 548 2.94 21.40 9.42
CA CYS A 548 2.73 20.98 8.04
C CYS A 548 1.30 21.27 7.58
N ASN A 549 0.29 21.01 8.41
CA ASN A 549 -1.11 21.29 8.09
C ASN A 549 -1.36 22.78 7.85
N GLU A 550 -0.70 23.65 8.58
CA GLU A 550 -0.78 25.11 8.39
C GLU A 550 -0.06 25.57 7.11
N ALA A 551 1.13 25.06 6.86
CA ALA A 551 1.98 25.47 5.73
C ALA A 551 1.51 24.93 4.38
N PHE A 552 1.01 23.69 4.35
CA PHE A 552 0.56 23.00 3.14
C PHE A 552 -0.97 23.05 3.00
N HIS A 553 -1.61 24.11 3.45
CA HIS A 553 -3.06 24.33 3.57
C HIS A 553 -3.87 24.05 2.31
N ARG A 554 -3.31 24.29 1.12
CA ARG A 554 -3.98 24.04 -0.16
C ARG A 554 -4.23 22.56 -0.42
N TRP A 555 -3.41 21.69 0.19
CA TRP A 555 -3.40 20.26 -0.05
C TRP A 555 -3.87 19.45 1.15
N ASN A 556 -3.64 19.93 2.38
CA ASN A 556 -3.90 19.18 3.61
C ASN A 556 -5.37 19.16 4.06
N ARG A 557 -6.19 20.17 3.78
CA ARG A 557 -7.66 20.00 3.91
C ARG A 557 -8.18 18.89 3.01
N GLN A 558 -7.42 18.56 2.02
CA GLN A 558 -7.64 17.50 1.07
C GLN A 558 -6.85 16.25 1.44
N ALA A 559 -5.76 16.33 2.19
CA ALA A 559 -4.86 15.26 2.59
C ALA A 559 -5.27 14.55 3.89
N THR A 560 -6.03 15.16 4.78
CA THR A 560 -6.52 14.51 6.02
C THR A 560 -7.49 13.36 5.75
N PHE A 561 -8.01 13.24 4.55
CA PHE A 561 -8.79 12.09 4.10
C PHE A 561 -7.94 10.94 3.53
N PHE A 562 -6.64 10.92 3.81
CA PHE A 562 -5.67 10.24 2.97
C PHE A 562 -4.95 9.06 3.55
N GLY A 563 -5.65 8.06 3.68
CA GLY A 563 -5.19 6.82 3.25
C GLY A 563 -4.84 6.76 1.73
N PHE A 564 -5.46 7.57 0.85
CA PHE A 564 -5.30 7.54 -0.62
C PHE A 564 -4.19 8.44 -1.21
N SER A 565 -3.22 8.94 -0.45
CA SER A 565 -2.16 9.79 -1.02
C SER A 565 -1.23 9.04 -1.98
N HIS A 566 -1.09 7.72 -1.80
CA HIS A 566 -0.40 6.82 -2.71
C HIS A 566 -1.32 6.23 -3.78
N SER A 567 -2.59 6.64 -3.78
CA SER A 567 -3.62 6.06 -4.61
C SER A 567 -3.62 6.64 -6.03
N SER A 568 -4.44 6.03 -6.86
CA SER A 568 -4.74 6.51 -8.20
C SER A 568 -5.31 7.93 -8.22
N HIS A 569 -6.04 8.34 -7.17
CA HIS A 569 -6.56 9.71 -7.03
C HIS A 569 -5.45 10.75 -6.98
N SER A 570 -4.34 10.40 -6.36
CA SER A 570 -3.17 11.26 -6.26
C SER A 570 -2.56 11.56 -7.62
N LEU A 571 -2.36 10.56 -8.46
CA LEU A 571 -1.87 10.73 -9.82
C LEU A 571 -2.90 11.51 -10.67
N PHE A 572 -4.19 11.12 -10.62
CA PHE A 572 -5.25 11.81 -11.33
C PHE A 572 -5.26 13.31 -11.03
N ARG A 573 -5.21 13.70 -9.75
CA ARG A 573 -5.21 15.10 -9.33
C ARG A 573 -3.97 15.87 -9.76
N SER A 574 -2.80 15.24 -9.72
CA SER A 574 -1.56 15.84 -10.22
C SER A 574 -1.62 16.15 -11.72
N CYS A 575 -2.38 15.36 -12.48
CA CYS A 575 -2.61 15.59 -13.90
C CYS A 575 -3.62 16.70 -14.23
N HIS A 576 -4.49 17.07 -13.28
CA HIS A 576 -5.60 18.02 -13.50
C HIS A 576 -5.49 19.30 -12.64
N ALA A 577 -4.39 19.47 -11.89
CA ALA A 577 -4.19 20.63 -11.02
C ALA A 577 -4.16 21.98 -11.76
N GLU A 578 -3.68 22.01 -13.01
CA GLU A 578 -3.57 23.23 -13.82
C GLU A 578 -4.93 23.78 -14.28
N GLN A 579 -5.94 22.94 -14.45
CA GLN A 579 -7.27 23.39 -14.91
C GLN A 579 -8.00 24.25 -13.87
N HIS A 580 -7.62 24.17 -12.59
CA HIS A 580 -8.27 24.91 -11.50
C HIS A 580 -7.58 26.21 -11.13
N SER A 581 -6.28 26.41 -11.45
CA SER A 581 -5.60 27.68 -11.24
C SER A 581 -6.11 28.78 -12.17
N HIS A 582 -6.53 28.44 -13.38
CA HIS A 582 -7.06 29.39 -14.36
C HIS A 582 -8.51 29.80 -14.09
N SER A 583 -9.34 28.92 -13.50
CA SER A 583 -10.73 29.26 -13.14
C SER A 583 -10.83 30.17 -11.92
N GLN A 584 -9.91 30.07 -10.96
CA GLN A 584 -9.91 30.95 -9.77
C GLN A 584 -9.43 32.36 -10.05
N THR A 585 -8.53 32.56 -11.03
CA THR A 585 -8.13 33.89 -11.51
C THR A 585 -9.28 34.59 -12.26
N ALA A 586 -10.08 33.86 -13.01
CA ALA A 586 -11.24 34.41 -13.69
C ALA A 586 -12.39 34.82 -12.74
N VAL A 587 -12.62 34.02 -11.66
CA VAL A 587 -13.63 34.33 -10.64
C VAL A 587 -13.16 35.46 -9.73
N GLY A 588 -11.87 35.57 -9.42
CA GLY A 588 -11.29 36.67 -8.66
C GLY A 588 -11.37 38.02 -9.37
N GLN A 589 -11.20 38.05 -10.67
CA GLN A 589 -11.35 39.27 -11.49
C GLN A 589 -12.81 39.67 -11.70
N GLY A 590 -13.75 38.72 -11.75
CA GLY A 590 -15.17 39.01 -11.84
C GLY A 590 -15.79 39.61 -10.57
N LEU A 591 -15.20 39.36 -9.39
CA LEU A 591 -15.66 39.91 -8.12
C LEU A 591 -15.06 41.30 -7.80
N ALA A 592 -13.91 41.63 -8.38
CA ALA A 592 -13.30 42.97 -8.24
C ALA A 592 -14.01 44.07 -9.07
N LEU A 593 -14.74 43.70 -10.11
CA LEU A 593 -15.47 44.64 -10.99
C LEU A 593 -16.90 45.00 -10.50
N ARG A 594 -17.37 44.46 -9.36
CA ARG A 594 -18.69 44.79 -8.78
C ARG A 594 -18.66 45.53 -7.46
N ARG A 595 -17.55 46.22 -7.13
CA ARG A 595 -17.46 47.12 -5.97
C ARG A 595 -16.88 48.46 -6.41
N ALA A 596 -17.68 49.29 -7.01
CA ALA A 596 -17.55 50.75 -7.03
C ALA A 596 -18.78 51.37 -7.70
N PRO A 597 -19.19 52.56 -7.25
CA PRO A 597 -19.85 52.94 -6.01
C PRO A 597 -21.37 52.93 -6.14
#